data_056a14881cb6374e01caa1b7ba2d3938
#
_entry.id   056a14881cb6374e01caa1b7ba2d3938
#
_cell.length_a   1.000
_cell.length_b   1.000
_cell.length_c   1.000
_cell.angle_alpha   90.00
_cell.angle_beta   90.00
_cell.angle_gamma   90.00
#
_symmetry.space_group_name_H-M   'P 1'
#
loop_
_entity.id
_entity.type
_entity.pdbx_description
1 polymer ?
#
loop_
_entity_poly.entity_id
_entity_poly.type
_entity_poly.pdbx_seq_one_letter_code
_entity_poly.pdbx_strand_id
1 'polypeptide(L)'
;NLRGLLGDTAEISISSLPLRERYLAARRGGERQILVFTQERLHLLANVLDRALVVDLLVVDEAHKIGDNQRGVILQDAVERVALGNPQLRAVFISPATENPQELLADAPSDMEKIAVDSDAPTVLQNVIAATQLPGKPKLWRLALLQKEGGLPFGILQLASTPQTLRKRLAFIAAAAGQKGGTLVYANGAAESEEVAELIEQLLPKASTIDPELAELADLARKGVHPEFRLAPLVERGVAFHFGNMPSLIRLEIERLFRAGKIRFLVCTSTLIEGVNLSCRTI
;
A
#
# COMPACT_ATOMS: atom_id res chain seq x y z
N ASN A 1 2.22 2.66 -16.02
CA ASN A 1 1.94 1.45 -16.79
C ASN A 1 3.09 1.17 -17.77
N LEU A 2 3.94 0.18 -17.46
CA LEU A 2 5.13 -0.16 -18.26
C LEU A 2 4.78 -0.45 -19.73
N ARG A 3 3.67 -1.12 -20.01
CA ARG A 3 3.22 -1.38 -21.38
C ARG A 3 2.95 -0.10 -22.19
N GLY A 4 2.38 0.91 -21.55
CA GLY A 4 2.13 2.20 -22.19
C GLY A 4 3.40 3.00 -22.49
N LEU A 5 4.47 2.77 -21.71
CA LEU A 5 5.76 3.44 -21.90
C LEU A 5 6.66 2.74 -22.94
N LEU A 6 6.62 1.41 -22.97
CA LEU A 6 7.55 0.59 -23.75
C LEU A 6 6.96 0.10 -25.07
N GLY A 7 5.64 0.13 -25.23
CA GLY A 7 4.96 -0.39 -26.44
C GLY A 7 5.40 -1.82 -26.74
N ASP A 8 5.77 -2.07 -27.99
CA ASP A 8 6.21 -3.37 -28.50
C ASP A 8 7.74 -3.59 -28.39
N THR A 9 8.46 -2.72 -27.68
CA THR A 9 9.93 -2.81 -27.58
C THR A 9 10.42 -3.91 -26.64
N ALA A 10 9.54 -4.44 -25.76
CA ALA A 10 9.85 -5.52 -24.84
C ALA A 10 8.61 -6.35 -24.49
N GLU A 11 8.77 -7.65 -24.30
CA GLU A 11 7.73 -8.50 -23.76
C GLU A 11 7.66 -8.32 -22.23
N ILE A 12 6.48 -7.96 -21.71
CA ILE A 12 6.24 -7.81 -20.27
C ILE A 12 5.45 -9.00 -19.76
N SER A 13 6.06 -9.81 -18.90
CA SER A 13 5.42 -10.96 -18.27
C SER A 13 5.13 -10.71 -16.78
N ILE A 14 3.87 -10.90 -16.42
CA ILE A 14 3.36 -10.90 -15.04
C ILE A 14 2.73 -12.25 -14.68
N SER A 15 3.08 -13.30 -15.42
CA SER A 15 2.48 -14.63 -15.25
C SER A 15 2.67 -15.18 -13.83
N SER A 16 1.63 -15.86 -13.34
CA SER A 16 1.70 -16.53 -12.04
C SER A 16 2.61 -17.77 -12.05
N LEU A 17 2.80 -18.37 -13.19
CA LEU A 17 3.69 -19.51 -13.40
C LEU A 17 4.71 -19.15 -14.47
N PRO A 18 6.00 -19.03 -14.14
CA PRO A 18 7.05 -18.81 -15.12
C PRO A 18 7.17 -20.06 -16.00
N LEU A 19 6.90 -19.89 -17.28
CA LEU A 19 7.03 -20.97 -18.24
C LEU A 19 8.47 -20.99 -18.78
N ARG A 20 9.25 -21.99 -18.37
CA ARG A 20 10.63 -22.21 -18.84
C ARG A 20 10.74 -22.11 -20.37
N GLU A 21 9.84 -22.81 -21.07
CA GLU A 21 9.88 -22.88 -22.52
C GLU A 21 9.64 -21.52 -23.18
N ARG A 22 8.70 -20.74 -22.66
CA ARG A 22 8.43 -19.38 -23.15
C ARG A 22 9.62 -18.47 -22.95
N TYR A 23 10.22 -18.48 -21.75
CA TYR A 23 11.42 -17.71 -21.43
C TYR A 23 12.57 -18.06 -22.40
N LEU A 24 12.86 -19.35 -22.58
CA LEU A 24 13.94 -19.82 -23.44
C LEU A 24 13.67 -19.56 -24.94
N ALA A 25 12.40 -19.58 -25.36
CA ALA A 25 12.01 -19.27 -26.73
C ALA A 25 12.23 -17.79 -27.06
N ALA A 26 11.72 -16.89 -26.22
CA ALA A 26 11.88 -15.44 -26.36
C ALA A 26 13.36 -15.04 -26.36
N ARG A 27 14.16 -15.67 -25.48
CA ARG A 27 15.60 -15.45 -25.45
C ARG A 27 16.32 -15.90 -26.72
N ARG A 28 15.95 -17.05 -27.25
CA ARG A 28 16.53 -17.53 -28.55
C ARG A 28 16.15 -16.61 -29.70
N GLY A 29 14.98 -16.00 -29.66
CA GLY A 29 14.51 -14.99 -30.60
C GLY A 29 15.19 -13.62 -30.45
N GLY A 30 16.02 -13.41 -29.44
CA GLY A 30 16.65 -12.12 -29.15
C GLY A 30 15.69 -11.07 -28.61
N GLU A 31 14.53 -11.47 -28.11
CA GLU A 31 13.51 -10.58 -27.56
C GLU A 31 13.91 -10.03 -26.18
N ARG A 32 13.68 -8.75 -25.97
CA ARG A 32 13.83 -8.14 -24.65
C ARG A 32 12.66 -8.54 -23.77
N GLN A 33 12.96 -9.04 -22.59
CA GLN A 33 11.95 -9.49 -21.64
C GLN A 33 12.00 -8.65 -20.35
N ILE A 34 10.84 -8.26 -19.84
CA ILE A 34 10.67 -7.65 -18.55
C ILE A 34 9.75 -8.55 -17.72
N LEU A 35 10.29 -9.10 -16.65
CA LEU A 35 9.57 -9.98 -15.72
C LEU A 35 9.20 -9.17 -14.48
N VAL A 36 7.89 -9.00 -14.22
CA VAL A 36 7.40 -8.34 -13.01
C VAL A 36 6.82 -9.40 -12.11
N PHE A 37 7.59 -9.78 -11.10
CA PHE A 37 7.31 -10.94 -10.26
C PHE A 37 7.25 -10.58 -8.78
N THR A 38 6.52 -11.39 -8.01
CA THR A 38 6.72 -11.49 -6.57
C THR A 38 7.97 -12.33 -6.29
N GLN A 39 8.48 -12.26 -5.05
CA GLN A 39 9.66 -13.05 -4.65
C GLN A 39 9.45 -14.55 -4.86
N GLU A 40 8.25 -15.07 -4.60
CA GLU A 40 7.93 -16.49 -4.78
C GLU A 40 8.04 -16.91 -6.25
N ARG A 41 7.60 -16.04 -7.16
CA ARG A 41 7.67 -16.31 -8.61
C ARG A 41 9.09 -16.25 -9.13
N LEU A 42 9.89 -15.29 -8.65
CA LEU A 42 11.31 -15.22 -9.00
C LEU A 42 12.05 -16.46 -8.48
N HIS A 43 11.80 -16.85 -7.23
CA HIS A 43 12.39 -18.04 -6.64
C HIS A 43 12.03 -19.30 -7.44
N LEU A 44 10.75 -19.49 -7.84
CA LEU A 44 10.34 -20.62 -8.68
C LEU A 44 11.04 -20.60 -10.05
N LEU A 45 11.13 -19.45 -10.71
CA LEU A 45 11.80 -19.34 -11.98
C LEU A 45 13.28 -19.64 -11.88
N ALA A 46 13.96 -19.12 -10.85
CA ALA A 46 15.36 -19.37 -10.59
C ALA A 46 15.62 -20.88 -10.34
N ASN A 47 14.77 -21.56 -9.59
CA ASN A 47 14.86 -23.00 -9.38
C ASN A 47 14.66 -23.83 -10.67
N VAL A 48 13.72 -23.42 -11.54
CA VAL A 48 13.38 -24.16 -12.77
C VAL A 48 14.41 -23.95 -13.86
N LEU A 49 14.98 -22.75 -13.98
CA LEU A 49 15.94 -22.39 -15.03
C LEU A 49 17.39 -22.59 -14.59
N ASP A 50 17.66 -22.48 -13.29
CA ASP A 50 19.00 -22.55 -12.72
C ASP A 50 19.98 -21.67 -13.54
N ARG A 51 21.08 -22.22 -14.03
CA ARG A 51 22.08 -21.50 -14.83
C ARG A 51 21.58 -20.98 -16.17
N ALA A 52 20.42 -21.42 -16.63
CA ALA A 52 19.80 -20.92 -17.86
C ALA A 52 19.07 -19.58 -17.66
N LEU A 53 18.87 -19.15 -16.42
CA LEU A 53 18.30 -17.84 -16.10
C LEU A 53 19.37 -16.76 -16.24
N VAL A 54 19.27 -15.94 -17.28
CA VAL A 54 20.16 -14.80 -17.50
C VAL A 54 19.39 -13.52 -17.27
N VAL A 55 19.91 -12.70 -16.39
CA VAL A 55 19.34 -11.42 -15.98
C VAL A 55 20.41 -10.34 -16.10
N ASP A 56 20.12 -9.29 -16.85
CA ASP A 56 21.02 -8.14 -17.01
C ASP A 56 20.79 -7.11 -15.90
N LEU A 57 19.51 -6.93 -15.52
CA LEU A 57 19.09 -5.99 -14.49
C LEU A 57 18.05 -6.62 -13.58
N LEU A 58 18.31 -6.61 -12.28
CA LEU A 58 17.36 -6.96 -11.23
C LEU A 58 16.96 -5.70 -10.44
N VAL A 59 15.67 -5.41 -10.38
CA VAL A 59 15.15 -4.33 -9.53
C VAL A 59 14.31 -4.95 -8.42
N VAL A 60 14.70 -4.71 -7.19
CA VAL A 60 13.99 -5.17 -5.98
C VAL A 60 13.32 -3.97 -5.34
N ASP A 61 12.00 -3.89 -5.48
CA ASP A 61 11.19 -2.87 -4.81
C ASP A 61 10.86 -3.32 -3.38
N GLU A 62 10.70 -2.36 -2.45
CA GLU A 62 10.48 -2.63 -1.03
C GLU A 62 11.58 -3.54 -0.42
N ALA A 63 12.85 -3.29 -0.77
CA ALA A 63 13.97 -4.15 -0.43
C ALA A 63 14.19 -4.34 1.09
N HIS A 64 13.70 -3.43 1.93
CA HIS A 64 13.72 -3.58 3.40
C HIS A 64 12.99 -4.85 3.87
N LYS A 65 12.09 -5.41 3.06
CA LYS A 65 11.37 -6.67 3.36
C LYS A 65 12.27 -7.91 3.31
N ILE A 66 13.51 -7.80 2.89
CA ILE A 66 14.50 -8.90 2.97
C ILE A 66 14.65 -9.38 4.43
N GLY A 67 14.54 -8.47 5.43
CA GLY A 67 14.55 -8.81 6.84
C GLY A 67 13.26 -9.39 7.41
N ASP A 68 12.16 -9.42 6.64
CA ASP A 68 10.84 -9.80 7.12
C ASP A 68 10.56 -11.31 7.04
N ASN A 69 10.71 -12.04 8.17
CA ASN A 69 10.22 -13.42 8.33
C ASN A 69 10.50 -14.38 7.14
N GLN A 70 9.60 -15.34 6.90
CA GLN A 70 9.75 -16.34 5.83
C GLN A 70 9.78 -15.76 4.41
N ARG A 71 9.08 -14.67 4.16
CA ARG A 71 9.07 -14.01 2.84
C ARG A 71 10.39 -13.34 2.54
N GLY A 72 11.03 -12.75 3.53
CA GLY A 72 12.35 -12.17 3.40
C GLY A 72 13.40 -13.20 3.02
N VAL A 73 13.37 -14.36 3.64
CA VAL A 73 14.28 -15.49 3.30
C VAL A 73 14.10 -15.94 1.84
N ILE A 74 12.85 -16.03 1.35
CA ILE A 74 12.59 -16.39 -0.05
C ILE A 74 13.13 -15.31 -1.00
N LEU A 75 12.98 -14.04 -0.66
CA LEU A 75 13.49 -12.93 -1.47
C LEU A 75 15.03 -12.97 -1.50
N GLN A 76 15.66 -13.14 -0.35
CA GLN A 76 17.13 -13.22 -0.25
C GLN A 76 17.66 -14.39 -1.08
N ASP A 77 17.15 -15.61 -0.89
CA ASP A 77 17.57 -16.79 -1.68
C ASP A 77 17.39 -16.58 -3.18
N ALA A 78 16.27 -15.97 -3.60
CA ALA A 78 16.02 -15.70 -5.01
C ALA A 78 17.03 -14.68 -5.59
N VAL A 79 17.35 -13.62 -4.85
CA VAL A 79 18.33 -12.59 -5.25
C VAL A 79 19.73 -13.21 -5.33
N GLU A 80 20.15 -13.96 -4.32
CA GLU A 80 21.46 -14.62 -4.29
C GLU A 80 21.65 -15.59 -5.46
N ARG A 81 20.63 -16.42 -5.76
CA ARG A 81 20.68 -17.35 -6.90
C ARG A 81 20.82 -16.62 -8.23
N VAL A 82 20.05 -15.54 -8.41
CA VAL A 82 20.16 -14.72 -9.63
C VAL A 82 21.55 -14.09 -9.72
N ALA A 83 22.09 -13.55 -8.63
CA ALA A 83 23.42 -12.95 -8.61
C ALA A 83 24.54 -13.96 -8.91
N LEU A 84 24.50 -15.13 -8.27
CA LEU A 84 25.47 -16.21 -8.50
C LEU A 84 25.44 -16.74 -9.94
N GLY A 85 24.26 -16.78 -10.55
CA GLY A 85 24.09 -17.22 -11.94
C GLY A 85 24.49 -16.18 -12.99
N ASN A 86 24.65 -14.92 -12.60
CA ASN A 86 24.82 -13.78 -13.52
C ASN A 86 25.95 -12.83 -13.07
N PRO A 87 27.22 -13.12 -13.37
CA PRO A 87 28.35 -12.30 -12.93
C PRO A 87 28.35 -10.85 -13.45
N GLN A 88 27.57 -10.55 -14.50
CA GLN A 88 27.42 -9.19 -15.06
C GLN A 88 26.13 -8.51 -14.62
N LEU A 89 25.43 -9.07 -13.60
CA LEU A 89 24.17 -8.56 -13.09
C LEU A 89 24.35 -7.13 -12.54
N ARG A 90 23.44 -6.26 -12.91
CA ARG A 90 23.18 -5.01 -12.20
C ARG A 90 21.99 -5.18 -11.29
N ALA A 91 22.14 -4.93 -10.00
CA ALA A 91 21.05 -5.01 -9.04
C ALA A 91 20.74 -3.62 -8.45
N VAL A 92 19.47 -3.27 -8.40
CA VAL A 92 18.98 -2.02 -7.82
C VAL A 92 17.98 -2.38 -6.72
N PHE A 93 18.31 -1.99 -5.50
CA PHE A 93 17.43 -2.15 -4.34
C PHE A 93 16.77 -0.82 -4.02
N ILE A 94 15.44 -0.79 -4.00
CA ILE A 94 14.65 0.39 -3.69
C ILE A 94 13.99 0.17 -2.34
N SER A 95 14.21 1.07 -1.41
CA SER A 95 13.66 0.98 -0.05
C SER A 95 13.26 2.37 0.45
N PRO A 96 12.04 2.56 0.94
CA PRO A 96 11.67 3.80 1.61
C PRO A 96 12.27 3.83 3.02
N ALA A 97 12.72 5.01 3.47
CA ALA A 97 13.08 5.31 4.86
C ALA A 97 13.99 4.26 5.54
N THR A 98 15.03 3.80 4.87
CA THR A 98 16.00 2.86 5.44
C THR A 98 17.10 3.68 6.13
N GLU A 99 17.30 3.50 7.45
CA GLU A 99 18.35 4.20 8.22
C GLU A 99 19.74 3.84 7.74
N ASN A 100 19.96 2.58 7.35
CA ASN A 100 21.25 2.07 6.89
C ASN A 100 21.15 1.37 5.53
N PRO A 101 21.08 2.10 4.40
CA PRO A 101 20.94 1.49 3.08
C PRO A 101 22.11 0.56 2.71
N GLN A 102 23.28 0.74 3.33
CA GLN A 102 24.44 -0.11 3.12
C GLN A 102 24.25 -1.54 3.62
N GLU A 103 23.41 -1.77 4.63
CA GLU A 103 23.13 -3.11 5.14
C GLU A 103 22.45 -4.01 4.10
N LEU A 104 21.63 -3.44 3.22
CA LEU A 104 21.04 -4.18 2.10
C LEU A 104 22.07 -4.70 1.09
N LEU A 105 23.28 -4.16 1.13
CA LEU A 105 24.38 -4.54 0.25
C LEU A 105 25.47 -5.36 0.99
N ALA A 106 25.26 -5.66 2.28
CA ALA A 106 26.30 -6.32 3.08
C ALA A 106 26.65 -7.71 2.54
N ASP A 107 25.63 -8.49 2.16
CA ASP A 107 25.79 -9.86 1.66
C ASP A 107 26.03 -9.96 0.15
N ALA A 108 26.15 -8.82 -0.55
CA ALA A 108 26.44 -8.84 -1.97
C ALA A 108 27.88 -9.37 -2.22
N PRO A 109 28.11 -10.10 -3.34
CA PRO A 109 29.44 -10.62 -3.71
C PRO A 109 30.54 -9.57 -3.61
N SER A 110 31.70 -9.99 -3.14
CA SER A 110 32.86 -9.07 -2.87
C SER A 110 33.44 -8.42 -4.13
N ASP A 111 33.21 -9.01 -5.29
CA ASP A 111 33.65 -8.55 -6.60
C ASP A 111 32.65 -7.57 -7.27
N MET A 112 31.49 -7.35 -6.66
CA MET A 112 30.53 -6.36 -7.12
C MET A 112 30.82 -4.97 -6.54
N GLU A 113 30.80 -3.95 -7.40
CA GLU A 113 30.83 -2.56 -6.96
C GLU A 113 29.51 -2.23 -6.25
N LYS A 114 29.60 -1.64 -5.06
CA LYS A 114 28.48 -1.32 -4.18
C LYS A 114 28.36 0.17 -4.00
N ILE A 115 27.21 0.73 -4.39
CA ILE A 115 26.93 2.16 -4.22
C ILE A 115 25.59 2.29 -3.47
N ALA A 116 25.64 2.90 -2.28
CA ALA A 116 24.44 3.30 -1.56
C ALA A 116 24.15 4.77 -1.87
N VAL A 117 22.92 5.03 -2.30
CA VAL A 117 22.42 6.40 -2.56
C VAL A 117 21.28 6.66 -1.61
N ASP A 118 21.45 7.68 -0.79
CA ASP A 118 20.39 8.19 0.09
C ASP A 118 19.93 9.55 -0.40
N SER A 119 18.64 9.87 -0.16
CA SER A 119 18.04 11.13 -0.53
C SER A 119 17.16 11.66 0.59
N ASP A 120 17.55 12.77 1.15
CA ASP A 120 16.75 13.54 2.12
C ASP A 120 15.56 14.27 1.48
N ALA A 121 15.45 14.26 0.15
CA ALA A 121 14.36 14.92 -0.55
C ALA A 121 13.08 14.08 -0.47
N PRO A 122 12.05 14.53 0.26
CA PRO A 122 10.79 13.79 0.35
C PRO A 122 10.09 13.81 -1.01
N THR A 123 9.70 12.64 -1.50
CA THR A 123 8.89 12.49 -2.71
C THR A 123 7.48 13.06 -2.53
N VAL A 124 6.99 13.11 -1.29
CA VAL A 124 5.70 13.68 -0.89
C VAL A 124 5.90 14.51 0.37
N LEU A 125 5.41 15.75 0.35
CA LEU A 125 5.36 16.58 1.56
C LEU A 125 4.33 16.01 2.53
N GLN A 126 4.80 15.49 3.65
CA GLN A 126 3.97 14.95 4.71
C GLN A 126 4.11 15.80 5.97
N ASN A 127 2.97 16.20 6.54
CA ASN A 127 2.91 16.82 7.86
C ASN A 127 2.42 15.77 8.86
N VAL A 128 3.27 15.36 9.78
CA VAL A 128 2.89 14.43 10.84
C VAL A 128 2.32 15.24 11.99
N ILE A 129 1.05 15.00 12.33
CA ILE A 129 0.33 15.75 13.35
C ILE A 129 0.00 14.82 14.51
N ALA A 130 0.50 15.14 15.70
CA ALA A 130 0.09 14.50 16.93
C ALA A 130 -1.19 15.14 17.47
N ALA A 131 -2.19 14.32 17.80
CA ALA A 131 -3.41 14.72 18.48
C ALA A 131 -3.39 14.18 19.92
N THR A 132 -3.28 15.07 20.91
CA THR A 132 -3.18 14.71 22.31
C THR A 132 -4.35 15.28 23.12
N GLN A 133 -5.04 14.43 23.88
CA GLN A 133 -6.16 14.84 24.72
C GLN A 133 -5.70 15.81 25.81
N LEU A 134 -6.44 16.90 26.02
CA LEU A 134 -6.13 17.83 27.10
C LEU A 134 -6.58 17.26 28.46
N PRO A 135 -5.72 17.34 29.50
CA PRO A 135 -6.08 16.90 30.84
C PRO A 135 -7.36 17.58 31.34
N GLY A 136 -8.27 16.82 31.90
CA GLY A 136 -9.55 17.32 32.43
C GLY A 136 -10.57 17.79 31.36
N LYS A 137 -10.21 17.75 30.09
CA LYS A 137 -11.07 18.19 28.97
C LYS A 137 -11.17 17.11 27.86
N PRO A 138 -11.92 16.03 28.08
CA PRO A 138 -11.87 14.82 27.24
C PRO A 138 -12.36 15.04 25.80
N LYS A 139 -13.05 16.13 25.50
CA LYS A 139 -13.48 16.50 24.14
C LYS A 139 -12.49 17.39 23.41
N LEU A 140 -11.49 17.95 24.10
CA LEU A 140 -10.52 18.86 23.50
C LEU A 140 -9.18 18.16 23.28
N TRP A 141 -8.67 18.25 22.06
CA TRP A 141 -7.43 17.62 21.65
C TRP A 141 -6.48 18.65 21.09
N ARG A 142 -5.29 18.75 21.65
CA ARG A 142 -4.22 19.59 21.15
C ARG A 142 -3.65 18.96 19.89
N LEU A 143 -3.51 19.75 18.84
CA LEU A 143 -2.82 19.37 17.61
C LEU A 143 -1.43 19.99 17.62
N ALA A 144 -0.42 19.16 17.33
CA ALA A 144 0.96 19.60 17.21
C ALA A 144 1.59 18.98 15.96
N LEU A 145 2.25 19.80 15.17
CA LEU A 145 3.08 19.36 14.06
C LEU A 145 4.36 18.74 14.64
N LEU A 146 4.61 17.46 14.32
CA LEU A 146 5.84 16.79 14.75
C LEU A 146 7.01 17.20 13.86
N GLN A 147 8.09 17.63 14.48
CA GLN A 147 9.35 18.00 13.86
C GLN A 147 10.50 17.23 14.53
N LYS A 148 11.70 17.24 13.91
CA LYS A 148 12.89 16.55 14.49
C LYS A 148 13.21 17.01 15.92
N GLU A 149 12.94 18.27 16.25
CA GLU A 149 13.26 18.89 17.54
C GLU A 149 12.08 18.92 18.52
N GLY A 150 10.93 18.30 18.18
CA GLY A 150 9.75 18.24 19.03
C GLY A 150 8.44 18.62 18.32
N GLY A 151 7.37 18.74 19.09
CA GLY A 151 6.04 19.07 18.57
C GLY A 151 5.74 20.58 18.63
N LEU A 152 5.41 21.21 17.51
CA LEU A 152 4.95 22.60 17.43
C LEU A 152 3.40 22.63 17.55
N PRO A 153 2.81 23.10 18.66
CA PRO A 153 1.36 23.21 18.78
C PRO A 153 0.82 24.28 17.82
N PHE A 154 -0.26 23.96 17.11
CA PHE A 154 -0.88 24.92 16.18
C PHE A 154 -2.40 25.02 16.30
N GLY A 155 -3.05 24.15 17.07
CA GLY A 155 -4.49 24.20 17.18
C GLY A 155 -5.09 23.28 18.24
N ILE A 156 -6.41 23.38 18.38
CA ILE A 156 -7.22 22.53 19.24
C ILE A 156 -8.36 21.97 18.39
N LEU A 157 -8.49 20.64 18.41
CA LEU A 157 -9.60 19.92 17.82
C LEU A 157 -10.67 19.68 18.88
N GLN A 158 -11.91 20.07 18.62
CA GLN A 158 -13.04 19.80 19.49
C GLN A 158 -13.84 18.64 18.92
N LEU A 159 -14.00 17.56 19.69
CA LEU A 159 -14.82 16.42 19.34
C LEU A 159 -16.26 16.61 19.81
N ALA A 160 -17.21 16.06 19.06
CA ALA A 160 -18.65 16.12 19.38
C ALA A 160 -18.95 15.40 20.71
N SER A 161 -18.27 14.30 21.00
CA SER A 161 -18.42 13.54 22.24
C SER A 161 -17.08 13.01 22.74
N THR A 162 -17.05 12.49 23.98
CA THR A 162 -15.85 11.90 24.57
C THR A 162 -15.59 10.50 24.02
N PRO A 163 -14.44 10.24 23.36
CA PRO A 163 -14.11 8.91 22.89
C PRO A 163 -13.59 8.03 24.04
N GLN A 164 -14.32 6.99 24.40
CA GLN A 164 -13.98 6.12 25.52
C GLN A 164 -13.04 4.95 25.12
N THR A 165 -13.00 4.59 23.85
CA THR A 165 -12.18 3.49 23.33
C THR A 165 -11.23 3.98 22.25
N LEU A 166 -10.17 3.20 21.96
CA LEU A 166 -9.22 3.53 20.89
C LEU A 166 -9.92 3.67 19.53
N ARG A 167 -10.84 2.77 19.18
CA ARG A 167 -11.62 2.83 17.95
C ARG A 167 -12.46 4.09 17.83
N LYS A 168 -13.12 4.50 18.93
CA LYS A 168 -13.85 5.79 18.97
C LYS A 168 -12.92 6.99 18.86
N ARG A 169 -11.71 6.95 19.44
CA ARG A 169 -10.72 8.02 19.26
C ARG A 169 -10.34 8.14 17.80
N LEU A 170 -10.01 7.02 17.15
CA LEU A 170 -9.65 6.97 15.75
C LEU A 170 -10.77 7.51 14.85
N ALA A 171 -11.99 7.00 15.00
CA ALA A 171 -13.14 7.44 14.22
C ALA A 171 -13.47 8.94 14.41
N PHE A 172 -13.45 9.43 15.65
CA PHE A 172 -13.83 10.81 15.97
C PHE A 172 -12.79 11.82 15.49
N ILE A 173 -11.49 11.49 15.63
CA ILE A 173 -10.41 12.33 15.12
C ILE A 173 -10.44 12.33 13.59
N ALA A 174 -10.59 11.16 12.95
CA ALA A 174 -10.69 11.05 11.51
C ALA A 174 -11.87 11.86 10.94
N ALA A 175 -13.06 11.73 11.53
CA ALA A 175 -14.24 12.47 11.10
C ALA A 175 -14.09 13.99 11.29
N ALA A 176 -13.42 14.42 12.35
CA ALA A 176 -13.21 15.84 12.64
C ALA A 176 -12.08 16.45 11.79
N ALA A 177 -10.98 15.73 11.56
CA ALA A 177 -9.83 16.19 10.77
C ALA A 177 -10.04 16.01 9.26
N GLY A 178 -10.77 14.98 8.85
CA GLY A 178 -10.93 14.54 7.46
C GLY A 178 -12.03 15.25 6.67
N GLN A 179 -12.46 16.46 7.06
CA GLN A 179 -13.60 17.12 6.40
C GLN A 179 -13.31 17.64 4.97
N LYS A 180 -12.06 17.80 4.60
CA LYS A 180 -11.64 18.42 3.34
C LYS A 180 -10.82 17.47 2.48
N GLY A 181 -11.45 16.50 1.82
CA GLY A 181 -10.79 15.59 0.88
C GLY A 181 -10.77 14.13 1.34
N GLY A 182 -10.10 13.28 0.59
CA GLY A 182 -9.99 11.86 0.91
C GLY A 182 -9.19 11.61 2.19
N THR A 183 -9.75 10.83 3.09
CA THR A 183 -9.15 10.46 4.37
C THR A 183 -8.97 8.96 4.44
N LEU A 184 -7.73 8.50 4.61
CA LEU A 184 -7.41 7.12 4.94
C LEU A 184 -7.36 6.96 6.46
N VAL A 185 -7.87 5.85 6.96
CA VAL A 185 -7.84 5.52 8.38
C VAL A 185 -7.26 4.12 8.52
N TYR A 186 -6.13 3.99 9.20
CA TYR A 186 -5.50 2.70 9.40
C TYR A 186 -6.18 1.91 10.53
N ALA A 187 -6.46 0.63 10.25
CA ALA A 187 -6.98 -0.33 11.22
C ALA A 187 -6.15 -1.63 11.20
N ASN A 188 -6.00 -2.28 12.37
CA ASN A 188 -5.13 -3.46 12.50
C ASN A 188 -5.74 -4.76 11.93
N GLY A 189 -7.01 -4.75 11.53
CA GLY A 189 -7.67 -5.94 10.99
C GLY A 189 -9.04 -5.66 10.39
N ALA A 190 -9.61 -6.69 9.76
CA ALA A 190 -10.90 -6.58 9.06
C ALA A 190 -12.05 -6.11 9.97
N ALA A 191 -12.24 -6.76 11.13
CA ALA A 191 -13.29 -6.41 12.07
C ALA A 191 -13.16 -4.97 12.61
N GLU A 192 -11.92 -4.53 12.90
CA GLU A 192 -11.67 -3.16 13.33
C GLU A 192 -11.97 -2.16 12.21
N SER A 193 -11.62 -2.48 10.97
CA SER A 193 -11.90 -1.61 9.82
C SER A 193 -13.40 -1.40 9.60
N GLU A 194 -14.21 -2.43 9.77
CA GLU A 194 -15.66 -2.36 9.69
C GLU A 194 -16.24 -1.49 10.81
N GLU A 195 -15.87 -1.78 12.06
CA GLU A 195 -16.39 -1.03 13.23
C GLU A 195 -16.00 0.45 13.19
N VAL A 196 -14.77 0.78 12.80
CA VAL A 196 -14.32 2.18 12.68
C VAL A 196 -15.07 2.90 11.56
N ALA A 197 -15.32 2.23 10.43
CA ALA A 197 -16.10 2.78 9.33
C ALA A 197 -17.55 3.08 9.75
N GLU A 198 -18.19 2.17 10.48
CA GLU A 198 -19.55 2.39 11.06
C GLU A 198 -19.56 3.58 12.02
N LEU A 199 -18.55 3.69 12.91
CA LEU A 199 -18.44 4.82 13.83
C LEU A 199 -18.26 6.16 13.10
N ILE A 200 -17.49 6.17 12.00
CA ILE A 200 -17.34 7.37 11.16
C ILE A 200 -18.67 7.73 10.50
N GLU A 201 -19.35 6.75 9.91
CA GLU A 201 -20.65 6.98 9.25
C GLU A 201 -21.66 7.63 10.18
N GLN A 202 -21.76 7.14 11.44
CA GLN A 202 -22.67 7.68 12.46
C GLN A 202 -22.39 9.15 12.83
N LEU A 203 -21.16 9.62 12.60
CA LEU A 203 -20.76 11.01 12.87
C LEU A 203 -21.04 11.95 11.69
N LEU A 204 -21.34 11.42 10.51
CA LEU A 204 -21.55 12.22 9.32
C LEU A 204 -23.00 12.72 9.23
N PRO A 205 -23.22 13.93 8.70
CA PRO A 205 -24.57 14.42 8.44
C PRO A 205 -25.31 13.50 7.46
N LYS A 206 -26.59 13.32 7.65
CA LYS A 206 -27.42 12.52 6.71
C LYS A 206 -27.38 13.14 5.32
N ALA A 207 -27.01 12.35 4.32
CA ALA A 207 -27.09 12.79 2.93
C ALA A 207 -28.55 12.83 2.45
N SER A 208 -28.89 13.85 1.67
CA SER A 208 -30.23 13.96 1.05
C SER A 208 -30.35 13.15 -0.24
N THR A 209 -29.23 12.87 -0.89
CA THR A 209 -29.15 12.12 -2.16
C THR A 209 -27.94 11.20 -2.13
N ILE A 210 -28.07 10.05 -2.77
CA ILE A 210 -26.98 9.08 -2.93
C ILE A 210 -26.40 9.26 -4.33
N ASP A 211 -25.06 9.31 -4.43
CA ASP A 211 -24.38 9.31 -5.72
C ASP A 211 -24.67 7.99 -6.47
N PRO A 212 -25.02 8.02 -7.77
CA PRO A 212 -25.36 6.82 -8.52
C PRO A 212 -24.25 5.75 -8.53
N GLU A 213 -22.98 6.13 -8.63
CA GLU A 213 -21.86 5.16 -8.63
C GLU A 213 -21.65 4.54 -7.24
N LEU A 214 -21.93 5.28 -6.16
CA LEU A 214 -21.93 4.71 -4.81
C LEU A 214 -23.08 3.72 -4.63
N ALA A 215 -24.25 4.00 -5.21
CA ALA A 215 -25.37 3.08 -5.21
C ALA A 215 -25.05 1.79 -5.99
N GLU A 216 -24.38 1.89 -7.13
CA GLU A 216 -23.93 0.74 -7.91
C GLU A 216 -22.96 -0.14 -7.13
N LEU A 217 -21.98 0.46 -6.41
CA LEU A 217 -21.09 -0.30 -5.55
C LEU A 217 -21.83 -0.96 -4.38
N ALA A 218 -22.80 -0.27 -3.78
CA ALA A 218 -23.63 -0.84 -2.72
C ALA A 218 -24.42 -2.06 -3.23
N ASP A 219 -24.98 -1.96 -4.43
CA ASP A 219 -25.70 -3.07 -5.08
C ASP A 219 -24.76 -4.23 -5.42
N LEU A 220 -23.56 -3.94 -5.94
CA LEU A 220 -22.53 -4.95 -6.20
C LEU A 220 -22.15 -5.67 -4.90
N ALA A 221 -21.99 -4.96 -3.79
CA ALA A 221 -21.68 -5.52 -2.49
C ALA A 221 -22.80 -6.43 -1.97
N ARG A 222 -24.07 -6.02 -2.08
CA ARG A 222 -25.24 -6.83 -1.68
C ARG A 222 -25.40 -8.10 -2.52
N LYS A 223 -25.24 -7.99 -3.83
CA LYS A 223 -25.43 -9.10 -4.78
C LYS A 223 -24.22 -10.04 -4.85
N GLY A 224 -23.03 -9.48 -4.74
CA GLY A 224 -21.77 -10.22 -4.94
C GLY A 224 -21.19 -10.86 -3.68
N VAL A 225 -21.57 -10.38 -2.49
CA VAL A 225 -21.09 -10.92 -1.22
C VAL A 225 -22.23 -11.42 -0.35
N HIS A 226 -23.05 -10.51 0.17
CA HIS A 226 -24.21 -10.86 1.01
C HIS A 226 -25.18 -9.67 1.06
N PRO A 227 -26.52 -9.92 1.07
CA PRO A 227 -27.53 -8.84 1.18
C PRO A 227 -27.33 -7.90 2.39
N GLU A 228 -26.85 -8.44 3.51
CA GLU A 228 -26.55 -7.69 4.74
C GLU A 228 -25.08 -7.29 4.86
N PHE A 229 -24.32 -7.29 3.77
CA PHE A 229 -22.91 -6.90 3.84
C PHE A 229 -22.77 -5.44 4.23
N ARG A 230 -22.12 -5.19 5.35
CA ARG A 230 -22.03 -3.88 6.02
C ARG A 230 -21.45 -2.77 5.14
N LEU A 231 -20.68 -3.11 4.14
CA LEU A 231 -20.13 -2.15 3.19
C LEU A 231 -21.22 -1.37 2.45
N ALA A 232 -22.33 -2.01 2.09
CA ALA A 232 -23.37 -1.41 1.26
C ALA A 232 -23.95 -0.11 1.84
N PRO A 233 -24.49 -0.08 3.07
CA PRO A 233 -25.00 1.17 3.65
C PRO A 233 -23.89 2.22 3.90
N LEU A 234 -22.66 1.81 4.12
CA LEU A 234 -21.54 2.73 4.37
C LEU A 234 -21.13 3.48 3.10
N VAL A 235 -21.00 2.77 1.97
CA VAL A 235 -20.59 3.41 0.71
C VAL A 235 -21.60 4.43 0.22
N GLU A 236 -22.90 4.20 0.42
CA GLU A 236 -23.97 5.17 0.12
C GLU A 236 -23.78 6.51 0.85
N ARG A 237 -22.97 6.49 1.94
CA ARG A 237 -22.61 7.66 2.75
C ARG A 237 -21.21 8.18 2.47
N GLY A 238 -20.52 7.64 1.47
CA GLY A 238 -19.15 8.00 1.14
C GLY A 238 -18.12 7.51 2.15
N VAL A 239 -18.43 6.45 2.89
CA VAL A 239 -17.52 5.75 3.81
C VAL A 239 -17.33 4.34 3.30
N ALA A 240 -16.12 3.83 3.33
CA ALA A 240 -15.82 2.45 2.99
C ALA A 240 -14.77 1.85 3.93
N PHE A 241 -14.71 0.53 3.94
CA PHE A 241 -13.60 -0.21 4.52
C PHE A 241 -12.95 -1.11 3.46
N HIS A 242 -11.67 -1.45 3.67
CA HIS A 242 -10.87 -2.23 2.73
C HIS A 242 -9.89 -3.12 3.48
N PHE A 243 -9.92 -4.41 3.19
CA PHE A 243 -8.96 -5.38 3.72
C PHE A 243 -8.65 -6.49 2.69
N GLY A 244 -7.56 -7.22 2.89
CA GLY A 244 -6.98 -8.12 1.89
C GLY A 244 -7.91 -9.23 1.35
N ASN A 245 -8.77 -9.79 2.20
CA ASN A 245 -9.64 -10.93 1.85
C ASN A 245 -10.98 -10.54 1.20
N MET A 246 -11.20 -9.24 0.93
CA MET A 246 -12.39 -8.82 0.17
C MET A 246 -12.28 -9.24 -1.30
N PRO A 247 -13.42 -9.47 -1.98
CA PRO A 247 -13.43 -9.73 -3.43
C PRO A 247 -12.71 -8.63 -4.20
N SER A 248 -11.83 -9.02 -5.11
CA SER A 248 -10.97 -8.08 -5.84
C SER A 248 -11.73 -7.02 -6.63
N LEU A 249 -12.87 -7.37 -7.21
CA LEU A 249 -13.72 -6.41 -7.94
C LEU A 249 -14.23 -5.29 -7.01
N ILE A 250 -14.69 -5.64 -5.80
CA ILE A 250 -15.15 -4.65 -4.81
C ILE A 250 -13.99 -3.76 -4.36
N ARG A 251 -12.81 -4.35 -4.11
CA ARG A 251 -11.62 -3.58 -3.72
C ARG A 251 -11.24 -2.56 -4.79
N LEU A 252 -11.15 -2.99 -6.05
CA LEU A 252 -10.81 -2.10 -7.17
C LEU A 252 -11.82 -0.97 -7.33
N GLU A 253 -13.10 -1.24 -7.13
CA GLU A 253 -14.14 -0.24 -7.25
C GLU A 253 -14.12 0.77 -6.08
N ILE A 254 -13.87 0.32 -4.86
CA ILE A 254 -13.62 1.19 -3.70
C ILE A 254 -12.45 2.13 -4.00
N GLU A 255 -11.32 1.60 -4.48
CA GLU A 255 -10.13 2.38 -4.81
C GLU A 255 -10.41 3.41 -5.90
N ARG A 256 -11.16 3.02 -6.95
CA ARG A 256 -11.56 3.92 -8.04
C ARG A 256 -12.39 5.07 -7.53
N LEU A 257 -13.42 4.77 -6.72
CA LEU A 257 -14.34 5.78 -6.18
C LEU A 257 -13.67 6.67 -5.12
N PHE A 258 -12.72 6.15 -4.38
CA PHE A 258 -11.90 6.95 -3.46
C PHE A 258 -11.00 7.92 -4.23
N ARG A 259 -10.32 7.48 -5.31
CA ARG A 259 -9.54 8.38 -6.19
C ARG A 259 -10.42 9.44 -6.87
N ALA A 260 -11.66 9.10 -7.21
CA ALA A 260 -12.64 10.03 -7.75
C ALA A 260 -13.22 11.01 -6.72
N GLY A 261 -12.86 10.86 -5.43
CA GLY A 261 -13.35 11.70 -4.34
C GLY A 261 -14.80 11.44 -3.92
N LYS A 262 -15.43 10.38 -4.42
CA LYS A 262 -16.81 9.98 -4.07
C LYS A 262 -16.86 9.28 -2.71
N ILE A 263 -15.93 8.37 -2.45
CA ILE A 263 -15.65 7.87 -1.10
C ILE A 263 -14.72 8.85 -0.42
N ARG A 264 -15.17 9.42 0.69
CA ARG A 264 -14.42 10.42 1.44
C ARG A 264 -13.59 9.82 2.57
N PHE A 265 -14.11 8.79 3.23
CA PHE A 265 -13.42 8.08 4.30
C PHE A 265 -13.21 6.63 3.90
N LEU A 266 -11.97 6.18 3.95
CA LEU A 266 -11.61 4.80 3.65
C LEU A 266 -10.80 4.23 4.82
N VAL A 267 -11.42 3.30 5.57
CA VAL A 267 -10.76 2.59 6.66
C VAL A 267 -10.10 1.34 6.09
N CYS A 268 -8.80 1.19 6.26
CA CYS A 268 -8.06 0.13 5.58
C CYS A 268 -7.01 -0.52 6.48
N THR A 269 -6.63 -1.73 6.11
CA THR A 269 -5.50 -2.44 6.69
C THR A 269 -4.21 -2.16 5.91
N SER A 270 -3.07 -2.65 6.39
CA SER A 270 -1.74 -2.47 5.76
C SER A 270 -1.70 -2.84 4.28
N THR A 271 -2.49 -3.83 3.85
CA THR A 271 -2.55 -4.28 2.46
C THR A 271 -2.89 -3.20 1.44
N LEU A 272 -3.65 -2.17 1.83
CA LEU A 272 -3.95 -1.05 0.95
C LEU A 272 -2.85 0.01 1.01
N ILE A 273 -2.34 0.30 2.19
CA ILE A 273 -1.32 1.35 2.40
C ILE A 273 0.00 0.96 1.72
N GLU A 274 0.38 -0.30 1.78
CA GLU A 274 1.62 -0.82 1.21
C GLU A 274 1.56 -1.09 -0.30
N GLY A 275 0.37 -1.32 -0.86
CA GLY A 275 0.22 -1.83 -2.23
C GLY A 275 -0.43 -0.88 -3.24
N VAL A 276 -0.97 0.25 -2.81
CA VAL A 276 -1.79 1.09 -3.69
C VAL A 276 -1.42 2.56 -3.56
N ASN A 277 -1.08 3.17 -4.69
CA ASN A 277 -0.88 4.61 -4.76
C ASN A 277 -2.24 5.33 -4.76
N LEU A 278 -2.71 5.70 -3.57
CA LEU A 278 -3.93 6.47 -3.37
C LEU A 278 -3.59 7.91 -2.97
N SER A 279 -4.06 8.85 -3.76
CA SER A 279 -3.99 10.26 -3.38
C SER A 279 -4.99 10.53 -2.25
N CYS A 280 -4.51 10.77 -1.05
CA CYS A 280 -5.32 11.19 0.09
C CYS A 280 -4.78 12.48 0.69
N ARG A 281 -5.64 13.20 1.39
CA ARG A 281 -5.27 14.45 2.07
C ARG A 281 -4.91 14.23 3.53
N THR A 282 -5.48 13.21 4.13
CA THR A 282 -5.29 12.85 5.55
C THR A 282 -5.11 11.34 5.68
N ILE A 283 -4.16 10.92 6.48
CA ILE A 283 -3.96 9.54 6.91
C ILE A 283 -3.95 9.51 8.43
#